data_63862ed0ee09906856fe18e127f697a9
#
_entry.id   63862ed0ee09906856fe18e127f697a9
#
_cell.length_a   1.000
_cell.length_b   1.000
_cell.length_c   1.000
_cell.angle_alpha   90.00
_cell.angle_beta   90.00
_cell.angle_gamma   90.00
#
_symmetry.space_group_name_H-M   'P 1'
#
loop_
_entity.id
_entity.type
_entity.pdbx_description
1 polymer ?
#
loop_
_entity_poly.entity_id
_entity_poly.type
_entity_poly.pdbx_seq_one_letter_code
_entity_poly.pdbx_strand_id
1 'polypeptide(L)'
;MFISCSSDDSGSGNSTNFSTPLSIGSYWTYDIEDQSGINRDSLFVDSETTINNNTYKVFKAKNDAATGFYSNSLKNNNVRENNGKLLLTGDLALTAVQNLPFTIDLSLNDFIIFDKNASNNQTLNSSPKTGVINETVNGFPLTISYSLQSYGGETLSTFTSPNGVVYTNVKSTKIKLNLTITTVITVLGSPQTFTALAPQDVLVSTQYLSDGIGVVYTNTVTSYTVSNFVANELQIPESNTQTQEEFLDNYIIN
;
A
#
# COMPACT_ATOMS: atom_id res chain seq x y z
N MET A 1 -53.25 10.27 -32.00
CA MET A 1 -52.96 9.03 -31.20
C MET A 1 -51.45 8.86 -31.25
N PHE A 2 -50.72 9.38 -30.26
CA PHE A 2 -49.27 9.30 -30.20
C PHE A 2 -48.92 8.27 -29.13
N ILE A 3 -48.27 7.18 -29.52
CA ILE A 3 -47.73 6.17 -28.61
C ILE A 3 -46.30 6.57 -28.31
N SER A 4 -46.06 7.02 -27.06
CA SER A 4 -44.73 7.27 -26.54
C SER A 4 -44.21 5.90 -26.01
N CYS A 5 -43.19 5.36 -26.65
CA CYS A 5 -42.37 4.30 -26.05
C CYS A 5 -41.35 4.96 -25.12
N SER A 6 -41.55 4.84 -23.83
CA SER A 6 -40.49 5.03 -22.86
C SER A 6 -39.65 3.76 -22.83
N SER A 7 -38.44 3.82 -23.31
CA SER A 7 -37.42 2.81 -23.05
C SER A 7 -36.90 3.05 -21.64
N ASP A 8 -37.43 2.30 -20.68
CA ASP A 8 -36.78 2.13 -19.39
C ASP A 8 -35.49 1.32 -19.61
N ASP A 9 -34.38 2.06 -19.76
CA ASP A 9 -33.05 1.49 -19.67
C ASP A 9 -32.71 1.30 -18.19
N SER A 10 -33.31 0.29 -17.59
CA SER A 10 -32.89 -0.23 -16.30
C SER A 10 -31.55 -0.92 -16.50
N GLY A 11 -30.50 -0.13 -16.44
CA GLY A 11 -29.14 -0.61 -16.28
C GLY A 11 -29.06 -1.52 -15.06
N SER A 12 -29.27 -2.82 -15.30
CA SER A 12 -28.98 -3.87 -14.35
C SER A 12 -27.47 -3.78 -14.08
N GLY A 13 -27.10 -3.10 -12.99
CA GLY A 13 -25.77 -3.18 -12.46
C GLY A 13 -25.46 -4.64 -12.13
N ASN A 14 -24.78 -5.32 -13.03
CA ASN A 14 -24.15 -6.58 -12.73
C ASN A 14 -23.23 -6.33 -11.53
N SER A 15 -23.67 -6.71 -10.33
CA SER A 15 -22.79 -6.89 -9.20
C SER A 15 -21.88 -8.07 -9.56
N THR A 16 -20.78 -7.78 -10.25
CA THR A 16 -19.74 -8.77 -10.45
C THR A 16 -19.34 -9.26 -9.07
N ASN A 17 -19.49 -10.56 -8.85
CA ASN A 17 -19.05 -11.25 -7.63
C ASN A 17 -17.52 -11.23 -7.58
N PHE A 18 -16.92 -10.05 -7.41
CA PHE A 18 -15.47 -9.93 -7.32
C PHE A 18 -14.99 -10.69 -6.07
N SER A 19 -14.16 -11.67 -6.29
CA SER A 19 -13.64 -12.59 -5.29
C SER A 19 -12.14 -12.35 -5.08
N THR A 20 -11.75 -12.28 -3.83
CA THR A 20 -10.34 -12.25 -3.43
C THR A 20 -10.02 -13.56 -2.73
N PRO A 21 -9.12 -14.40 -3.27
CA PRO A 21 -8.85 -15.71 -2.71
C PRO A 21 -8.09 -15.59 -1.38
N LEU A 22 -8.66 -16.21 -0.33
CA LEU A 22 -8.09 -16.25 1.01
C LEU A 22 -8.09 -17.69 1.59
N SER A 23 -8.21 -18.72 0.75
CA SER A 23 -8.16 -20.11 1.21
C SER A 23 -6.76 -20.49 1.67
N ILE A 24 -6.67 -21.26 2.77
CA ILE A 24 -5.37 -21.79 3.26
C ILE A 24 -4.73 -22.61 2.16
N GLY A 25 -3.43 -22.40 1.94
CA GLY A 25 -2.65 -23.04 0.90
C GLY A 25 -2.71 -22.32 -0.46
N SER A 26 -3.54 -21.28 -0.62
CA SER A 26 -3.41 -20.38 -1.78
C SER A 26 -2.06 -19.69 -1.74
N TYR A 27 -1.43 -19.56 -2.90
CA TYR A 27 -0.04 -19.16 -3.00
C TYR A 27 0.21 -18.37 -4.29
N TRP A 28 1.09 -17.38 -4.22
CA TRP A 28 1.48 -16.50 -5.32
C TRP A 28 3.00 -16.32 -5.33
N THR A 29 3.60 -16.28 -6.53
CA THR A 29 4.97 -15.80 -6.70
C THR A 29 4.96 -14.52 -7.52
N TYR A 30 5.81 -13.60 -7.12
CA TYR A 30 6.00 -12.32 -7.78
C TYR A 30 7.46 -12.15 -8.19
N ASP A 31 7.69 -11.69 -9.40
CA ASP A 31 8.96 -11.12 -9.80
C ASP A 31 8.96 -9.64 -9.41
N ILE A 32 9.97 -9.24 -8.66
CA ILE A 32 10.10 -7.90 -8.09
C ILE A 32 11.19 -7.17 -8.87
N GLU A 33 10.85 -6.08 -9.51
CA GLU A 33 11.78 -5.26 -10.27
C GLU A 33 11.94 -3.89 -9.61
N ASP A 34 13.17 -3.51 -9.34
CA ASP A 34 13.55 -2.19 -8.85
C ASP A 34 14.93 -1.77 -9.36
N GLN A 35 15.45 -0.64 -8.90
CA GLN A 35 16.76 -0.13 -9.31
C GLN A 35 17.95 -1.04 -8.94
N SER A 36 17.76 -1.96 -7.98
CA SER A 36 18.81 -2.90 -7.55
C SER A 36 18.83 -4.19 -8.38
N GLY A 37 17.81 -4.42 -9.20
CA GLY A 37 17.68 -5.57 -10.09
C GLY A 37 16.36 -6.32 -9.91
N ILE A 38 16.39 -7.62 -10.19
CA ILE A 38 15.22 -8.51 -10.12
C ILE A 38 15.36 -9.44 -8.93
N ASN A 39 14.34 -9.48 -8.10
CA ASN A 39 14.17 -10.43 -7.00
C ASN A 39 12.90 -11.26 -7.20
N ARG A 40 12.68 -12.24 -6.32
CA ARG A 40 11.49 -13.08 -6.38
C ARG A 40 10.92 -13.33 -4.99
N ASP A 41 9.66 -13.00 -4.82
CA ASP A 41 8.91 -13.25 -3.60
C ASP A 41 7.93 -14.42 -3.78
N SER A 42 7.62 -15.10 -2.68
CA SER A 42 6.59 -16.12 -2.63
C SER A 42 5.71 -15.87 -1.41
N LEU A 43 4.48 -15.50 -1.64
CA LEU A 43 3.47 -15.20 -0.62
C LEU A 43 2.42 -16.32 -0.58
N PHE A 44 1.97 -16.72 0.61
CA PHE A 44 0.94 -17.76 0.76
C PHE A 44 0.09 -17.55 2.01
N VAL A 45 -1.13 -18.12 1.97
CA VAL A 45 -2.02 -18.19 3.13
C VAL A 45 -1.62 -19.44 3.93
N ASP A 46 -1.04 -19.22 5.10
CA ASP A 46 -0.48 -20.29 5.95
C ASP A 46 -1.54 -20.95 6.83
N SER A 47 -2.30 -20.15 7.54
CA SER A 47 -3.21 -20.61 8.59
C SER A 47 -4.32 -19.61 8.87
N GLU A 48 -5.12 -19.90 9.87
CA GLU A 48 -6.12 -18.99 10.44
C GLU A 48 -5.77 -18.63 11.88
N THR A 49 -6.18 -17.43 12.28
CA THR A 49 -6.13 -16.98 13.67
C THR A 49 -7.41 -16.21 14.02
N THR A 50 -7.73 -16.14 15.31
CA THR A 50 -8.87 -15.37 15.80
C THR A 50 -8.38 -14.18 16.62
N ILE A 51 -8.78 -12.98 16.22
CA ILE A 51 -8.47 -11.73 16.91
C ILE A 51 -9.80 -11.02 17.17
N ASN A 52 -10.10 -10.72 18.44
CA ASN A 52 -11.35 -10.05 18.84
C ASN A 52 -12.63 -10.67 18.22
N ASN A 53 -12.75 -11.99 18.26
CA ASN A 53 -13.85 -12.79 17.69
C ASN A 53 -13.99 -12.73 16.15
N ASN A 54 -13.01 -12.19 15.44
CA ASN A 54 -12.95 -12.23 13.97
C ASN A 54 -11.90 -13.23 13.51
N THR A 55 -12.20 -14.01 12.48
CA THR A 55 -11.25 -14.94 11.87
C THR A 55 -10.46 -14.23 10.78
N TYR A 56 -9.15 -14.37 10.86
CA TYR A 56 -8.18 -13.83 9.90
C TYR A 56 -7.38 -14.95 9.28
N LYS A 57 -6.92 -14.73 8.06
CA LYS A 57 -5.92 -15.55 7.37
C LYS A 57 -4.54 -14.98 7.64
N VAL A 58 -3.63 -15.83 8.05
CA VAL A 58 -2.23 -15.48 8.31
C VAL A 58 -1.45 -15.64 7.01
N PHE A 59 -0.87 -14.56 6.54
CA PHE A 59 0.01 -14.57 5.37
C PHE A 59 1.46 -14.78 5.79
N LYS A 60 2.17 -15.56 4.99
CA LYS A 60 3.62 -15.78 5.14
C LYS A 60 4.33 -15.68 3.80
N ALA A 61 5.61 -15.40 3.86
CA ALA A 61 6.52 -15.48 2.72
C ALA A 61 7.45 -16.68 2.87
N LYS A 62 7.85 -17.28 1.76
CA LYS A 62 8.80 -18.41 1.75
C LYS A 62 10.12 -17.95 2.39
N ASN A 63 10.65 -18.76 3.31
CA ASN A 63 11.87 -18.47 4.07
C ASN A 63 11.81 -17.17 4.90
N ASP A 64 10.61 -16.69 5.20
CA ASP A 64 10.36 -15.41 5.88
C ASP A 64 11.00 -14.20 5.18
N ALA A 65 11.17 -14.27 3.86
CA ALA A 65 11.78 -13.25 3.03
C ALA A 65 10.77 -12.68 2.03
N ALA A 66 10.66 -11.36 1.99
CA ALA A 66 9.91 -10.61 0.99
C ALA A 66 10.59 -9.25 0.77
N THR A 67 10.78 -8.89 -0.49
CA THR A 67 11.44 -7.66 -0.93
C THR A 67 10.46 -6.68 -1.57
N GLY A 68 9.37 -7.16 -2.17
CA GLY A 68 8.28 -6.36 -2.71
C GLY A 68 7.49 -5.67 -1.61
N PHE A 69 7.03 -4.46 -1.86
CA PHE A 69 6.25 -3.69 -0.90
C PHE A 69 4.95 -4.43 -0.51
N TYR A 70 4.21 -4.94 -1.50
CA TYR A 70 2.97 -5.69 -1.26
C TYR A 70 3.24 -6.98 -0.50
N SER A 71 4.18 -7.79 -1.00
CA SER A 71 4.53 -9.06 -0.38
C SER A 71 5.02 -8.89 1.05
N ASN A 72 5.87 -7.90 1.31
CA ASN A 72 6.37 -7.58 2.64
C ASN A 72 5.28 -7.01 3.56
N SER A 73 4.33 -6.26 3.02
CA SER A 73 3.21 -5.71 3.79
C SER A 73 2.25 -6.79 4.30
N LEU A 74 2.13 -7.92 3.60
CA LEU A 74 1.29 -9.03 4.02
C LEU A 74 2.05 -10.09 4.82
N LYS A 75 3.35 -10.20 4.63
CA LYS A 75 4.19 -11.18 5.34
C LYS A 75 4.05 -11.05 6.85
N ASN A 76 3.70 -12.15 7.52
CA ASN A 76 3.46 -12.23 8.96
C ASN A 76 2.28 -11.38 9.48
N ASN A 77 1.43 -10.89 8.58
CA ASN A 77 0.24 -10.12 8.91
C ASN A 77 -1.04 -10.92 8.66
N ASN A 78 -2.15 -10.41 9.19
CA ASN A 78 -3.43 -11.06 9.23
C ASN A 78 -4.41 -10.31 8.34
N VAL A 79 -5.06 -11.02 7.41
CA VAL A 79 -6.04 -10.44 6.49
C VAL A 79 -7.38 -11.15 6.67
N ARG A 80 -8.46 -10.39 6.71
CA ARG A 80 -9.81 -10.92 6.63
C ARG A 80 -10.63 -10.23 5.55
N GLU A 81 -11.58 -10.95 5.01
CA GLU A 81 -12.61 -10.38 4.14
C GLU A 81 -13.84 -10.05 4.98
N ASN A 82 -14.43 -8.89 4.75
CA ASN A 82 -15.71 -8.50 5.33
C ASN A 82 -16.49 -7.61 4.36
N ASN A 83 -17.62 -8.12 3.85
CA ASN A 83 -18.52 -7.40 2.93
C ASN A 83 -17.82 -6.83 1.68
N GLY A 84 -16.90 -7.59 1.09
CA GLY A 84 -16.15 -7.20 -0.10
C GLY A 84 -14.95 -6.30 0.18
N LYS A 85 -14.57 -6.15 1.45
CA LYS A 85 -13.37 -5.42 1.89
C LYS A 85 -12.31 -6.37 2.37
N LEU A 86 -11.05 -6.12 2.03
CA LEU A 86 -9.90 -6.75 2.67
C LEU A 86 -9.38 -5.84 3.77
N LEU A 87 -9.30 -6.40 4.97
CA LEU A 87 -8.86 -5.70 6.18
C LEU A 87 -7.58 -6.33 6.69
N LEU A 88 -6.57 -5.49 6.90
CA LEU A 88 -5.24 -5.86 7.38
C LEU A 88 -5.10 -5.55 8.87
N THR A 89 -4.65 -6.53 9.64
CA THR A 89 -4.28 -6.39 11.06
C THR A 89 -2.89 -6.95 11.27
N GLY A 90 -2.02 -6.17 11.88
CA GLY A 90 -0.64 -6.51 12.18
C GLY A 90 0.29 -5.31 12.10
N ASP A 91 1.57 -5.57 12.00
CA ASP A 91 2.60 -4.54 11.98
C ASP A 91 3.12 -4.34 10.55
N LEU A 92 3.14 -3.09 10.12
CA LEU A 92 3.66 -2.67 8.83
C LEU A 92 4.92 -1.83 9.08
N ALA A 93 6.08 -2.45 8.85
CA ALA A 93 7.36 -1.77 8.87
C ALA A 93 7.61 -1.10 7.52
N LEU A 94 7.48 0.21 7.46
CA LEU A 94 7.76 0.99 6.27
C LEU A 94 9.25 1.39 6.25
N THR A 95 10.10 0.45 5.87
CA THR A 95 11.51 0.72 5.53
C THR A 95 11.64 1.35 4.15
N ALA A 96 10.51 1.50 3.46
CA ALA A 96 10.40 1.72 2.03
C ALA A 96 10.64 3.15 1.56
N VAL A 97 10.84 4.12 2.45
CA VAL A 97 11.32 5.43 2.01
C VAL A 97 12.85 5.35 2.01
N GLN A 98 13.40 4.70 0.99
CA GLN A 98 14.84 4.48 0.86
C GLN A 98 15.59 5.81 0.96
N ASN A 99 16.70 5.79 1.70
CA ASN A 99 17.55 6.91 2.05
C ASN A 99 17.00 7.89 3.09
N LEU A 100 15.82 7.68 3.69
CA LEU A 100 15.51 8.34 4.95
C LEU A 100 16.13 7.54 6.11
N PRO A 101 16.80 8.21 7.03
CA PRO A 101 17.61 7.55 8.08
C PRO A 101 16.75 7.09 9.27
N PHE A 102 15.51 6.68 9.05
CA PHE A 102 14.58 6.18 10.06
C PHE A 102 13.57 5.18 9.47
N THR A 103 12.98 4.36 10.33
CA THR A 103 11.90 3.42 9.99
C THR A 103 10.59 3.91 10.58
N ILE A 104 9.49 3.71 9.88
CA ILE A 104 8.14 3.97 10.38
C ILE A 104 7.47 2.63 10.65
N ASP A 105 7.27 2.29 11.91
CA ASP A 105 6.55 1.10 12.34
C ASP A 105 5.10 1.47 12.64
N LEU A 106 4.17 0.85 11.92
CA LEU A 106 2.74 1.09 12.03
C LEU A 106 2.04 -0.17 12.52
N SER A 107 1.39 -0.10 13.66
CA SER A 107 0.45 -1.14 14.08
C SER A 107 -0.93 -0.84 13.50
N LEU A 108 -1.44 -1.74 12.68
CA LEU A 108 -2.72 -1.65 11.99
C LEU A 108 -3.74 -2.58 12.66
N ASN A 109 -4.98 -2.15 12.72
CA ASN A 109 -6.09 -2.95 13.19
C ASN A 109 -7.28 -2.74 12.25
N ASP A 110 -7.65 -3.79 11.51
CA ASP A 110 -8.73 -3.75 10.51
C ASP A 110 -8.60 -2.59 9.51
N PHE A 111 -7.37 -2.26 9.11
CA PHE A 111 -7.13 -1.24 8.11
C PHE A 111 -7.56 -1.76 6.74
N ILE A 112 -8.51 -1.09 6.11
CA ILE A 112 -9.05 -1.50 4.81
C ILE A 112 -8.00 -1.23 3.74
N ILE A 113 -7.49 -2.28 3.11
CA ILE A 113 -6.50 -2.20 2.03
C ILE A 113 -7.15 -2.31 0.64
N PHE A 114 -8.38 -2.85 0.56
CA PHE A 114 -9.15 -2.99 -0.67
C PHE A 114 -10.65 -3.01 -0.35
N ASP A 115 -11.46 -2.45 -1.25
CA ASP A 115 -12.93 -2.55 -1.24
C ASP A 115 -13.43 -2.74 -2.68
N LYS A 116 -14.07 -3.88 -2.95
CA LYS A 116 -14.59 -4.19 -4.29
C LYS A 116 -15.67 -3.22 -4.77
N ASN A 117 -16.33 -2.51 -3.85
CA ASN A 117 -17.42 -1.58 -4.14
C ASN A 117 -16.95 -0.12 -4.19
N ALA A 118 -15.69 0.16 -3.86
CA ALA A 118 -15.18 1.52 -3.85
C ALA A 118 -15.08 2.13 -5.25
N SER A 119 -15.41 3.40 -5.33
CA SER A 119 -15.16 4.23 -6.51
C SER A 119 -13.71 4.69 -6.57
N ASN A 120 -13.25 5.09 -7.75
CA ASN A 120 -11.91 5.64 -7.92
C ASN A 120 -11.68 6.88 -7.03
N ASN A 121 -10.56 6.91 -6.31
CA ASN A 121 -10.17 7.92 -5.32
C ASN A 121 -11.07 8.05 -4.08
N GLN A 122 -12.02 7.15 -3.88
CA GLN A 122 -12.78 7.08 -2.63
C GLN A 122 -11.86 6.62 -1.49
N THR A 123 -11.85 7.35 -0.37
CA THR A 123 -11.16 6.90 0.85
C THR A 123 -11.79 5.63 1.39
N LEU A 124 -10.98 4.61 1.71
CA LEU A 124 -11.49 3.32 2.19
C LEU A 124 -11.63 3.31 3.72
N ASN A 125 -10.74 3.97 4.43
CA ASN A 125 -10.82 4.11 5.88
C ASN A 125 -11.47 5.44 6.24
N SER A 126 -12.34 5.44 7.23
CA SER A 126 -13.05 6.66 7.70
C SER A 126 -12.09 7.73 8.23
N SER A 127 -10.93 7.31 8.70
CA SER A 127 -9.84 8.18 9.14
C SER A 127 -8.50 7.54 8.73
N PRO A 128 -7.51 8.34 8.36
CA PRO A 128 -6.18 7.83 8.12
C PRO A 128 -5.56 7.30 9.44
N LYS A 129 -4.64 6.37 9.32
CA LYS A 129 -3.77 5.99 10.44
C LYS A 129 -2.69 7.05 10.60
N THR A 130 -2.74 7.82 11.67
CA THR A 130 -1.79 8.91 11.94
C THR A 130 -0.97 8.64 13.19
N GLY A 131 0.17 9.31 13.27
CA GLY A 131 1.00 9.34 14.49
C GLY A 131 2.18 10.29 14.35
N VAL A 132 2.96 10.34 15.42
CA VAL A 132 4.17 11.14 15.53
C VAL A 132 5.28 10.26 16.08
N ILE A 133 6.44 10.32 15.44
CA ILE A 133 7.68 9.65 15.86
C ILE A 133 8.70 10.74 16.13
N ASN A 134 9.44 10.62 17.23
CA ASN A 134 10.56 11.50 17.54
C ASN A 134 11.84 10.70 17.42
N GLU A 135 12.73 11.15 16.56
CA GLU A 135 14.01 10.53 16.29
C GLU A 135 15.15 11.55 16.39
N THR A 136 16.36 11.06 16.53
CA THR A 136 17.56 11.92 16.47
C THR A 136 18.48 11.38 15.37
N VAL A 137 18.69 12.18 14.34
CA VAL A 137 19.52 11.83 13.21
C VAL A 137 20.68 12.82 13.11
N ASN A 138 21.91 12.32 13.13
CA ASN A 138 23.14 13.14 13.08
C ASN A 138 23.13 14.28 14.15
N GLY A 139 22.53 14.03 15.32
CA GLY A 139 22.44 15.02 16.41
C GLY A 139 21.25 16.00 16.28
N PHE A 140 20.48 15.94 15.20
CA PHE A 140 19.27 16.77 15.01
C PHE A 140 18.02 16.04 15.53
N PRO A 141 17.26 16.65 16.45
CA PRO A 141 15.99 16.11 16.88
C PRO A 141 14.96 16.29 15.76
N LEU A 142 14.38 15.20 15.27
CA LEU A 142 13.34 15.18 14.24
C LEU A 142 12.00 14.82 14.87
N THR A 143 10.96 15.57 14.51
CA THR A 143 9.57 15.21 14.76
C THR A 143 8.93 14.83 13.43
N ILE A 144 8.58 13.55 13.27
CA ILE A 144 8.06 12.95 12.06
C ILE A 144 6.57 12.71 12.28
N SER A 145 5.72 13.48 11.62
CA SER A 145 4.28 13.25 11.58
C SER A 145 3.92 12.45 10.34
N TYR A 146 3.14 11.38 10.50
CA TYR A 146 2.72 10.53 9.40
C TYR A 146 1.21 10.37 9.29
N SER A 147 0.74 10.10 8.08
CA SER A 147 -0.64 9.77 7.75
C SER A 147 -0.67 8.69 6.67
N LEU A 148 -1.15 7.47 7.01
CA LEU A 148 -1.37 6.37 6.09
C LEU A 148 -2.85 6.29 5.74
N GLN A 149 -3.19 6.26 4.44
CA GLN A 149 -4.55 6.14 3.94
C GLN A 149 -4.60 5.25 2.69
N SER A 150 -5.70 4.52 2.53
CA SER A 150 -6.00 3.75 1.33
C SER A 150 -7.18 4.34 0.57
N TYR A 151 -7.16 4.12 -0.75
CA TYR A 151 -8.15 4.66 -1.69
C TYR A 151 -8.59 3.60 -2.67
N GLY A 152 -9.87 3.61 -3.05
CA GLY A 152 -10.35 2.86 -4.19
C GLY A 152 -9.67 3.33 -5.48
N GLY A 153 -9.47 2.43 -6.39
CA GLY A 153 -8.91 2.70 -7.70
C GLY A 153 -9.92 2.47 -8.83
N GLU A 154 -9.39 2.22 -10.00
CA GLU A 154 -10.17 1.99 -11.20
C GLU A 154 -10.78 0.59 -11.24
N THR A 155 -11.89 0.46 -11.97
CA THR A 155 -12.47 -0.83 -12.36
C THR A 155 -12.25 -1.00 -13.85
N LEU A 156 -11.54 -2.06 -14.24
CA LEU A 156 -11.12 -2.31 -15.60
C LEU A 156 -11.67 -3.67 -16.05
N SER A 157 -12.36 -3.71 -17.20
CA SER A 157 -12.77 -4.98 -17.80
C SER A 157 -11.56 -5.81 -18.22
N THR A 158 -10.50 -5.12 -18.66
CA THR A 158 -9.22 -5.71 -19.07
C THR A 158 -8.08 -4.81 -18.62
N PHE A 159 -7.02 -5.40 -18.09
CA PHE A 159 -5.77 -4.73 -17.72
C PHE A 159 -4.59 -5.49 -18.34
N THR A 160 -3.73 -4.78 -19.04
CA THR A 160 -2.46 -5.33 -19.51
C THR A 160 -1.35 -4.84 -18.58
N SER A 161 -0.73 -5.77 -17.87
CA SER A 161 0.42 -5.48 -17.00
C SER A 161 1.62 -5.05 -17.86
N PRO A 162 2.55 -4.22 -17.34
CA PRO A 162 3.71 -3.76 -18.11
C PRO A 162 4.58 -4.89 -18.68
N ASN A 163 4.60 -6.07 -18.07
CA ASN A 163 5.26 -7.27 -18.63
C ASN A 163 4.46 -7.95 -19.76
N GLY A 164 3.34 -7.39 -20.20
CA GLY A 164 2.54 -7.85 -21.33
C GLY A 164 1.46 -8.89 -21.01
N VAL A 165 1.32 -9.32 -19.76
CA VAL A 165 0.26 -10.27 -19.35
C VAL A 165 -1.08 -9.55 -19.24
N VAL A 166 -2.14 -10.16 -19.80
CA VAL A 166 -3.50 -9.60 -19.83
C VAL A 166 -4.36 -10.27 -18.77
N TYR A 167 -5.00 -9.45 -17.94
CA TYR A 167 -5.95 -9.88 -16.91
C TYR A 167 -7.34 -9.28 -17.16
N THR A 168 -8.38 -9.97 -16.73
CA THR A 168 -9.78 -9.53 -16.88
C THR A 168 -10.41 -9.26 -15.52
N ASN A 169 -11.47 -8.44 -15.48
CA ASN A 169 -12.18 -8.06 -14.25
C ASN A 169 -11.21 -7.56 -13.17
N VAL A 170 -10.50 -6.50 -13.45
CA VAL A 170 -9.48 -5.97 -12.55
C VAL A 170 -10.00 -4.75 -11.80
N LYS A 171 -9.71 -4.69 -10.52
CA LYS A 171 -9.88 -3.49 -9.68
C LYS A 171 -8.55 -3.08 -9.11
N SER A 172 -8.30 -1.78 -9.08
CA SER A 172 -7.12 -1.27 -8.39
C SER A 172 -7.45 -0.66 -7.04
N THR A 173 -6.45 -0.56 -6.19
CA THR A 173 -6.47 0.15 -4.90
C THR A 173 -5.16 0.91 -4.76
N LYS A 174 -5.15 1.98 -3.96
CA LYS A 174 -3.95 2.74 -3.67
C LYS A 174 -3.74 2.86 -2.16
N ILE A 175 -2.50 2.74 -1.74
CA ILE A 175 -2.07 3.03 -0.37
C ILE A 175 -1.09 4.19 -0.44
N LYS A 176 -1.30 5.22 0.38
CA LYS A 176 -0.47 6.42 0.43
C LYS A 176 0.03 6.68 1.84
N LEU A 177 1.32 6.94 1.97
CA LEU A 177 1.94 7.45 3.18
C LEU A 177 2.33 8.91 2.96
N ASN A 178 1.75 9.80 3.72
CA ASN A 178 2.13 11.21 3.78
C ASN A 178 3.00 11.46 5.00
N LEU A 179 4.09 12.19 4.81
CA LEU A 179 4.99 12.62 5.89
C LEU A 179 5.14 14.13 5.95
N THR A 180 5.32 14.60 7.17
CA THR A 180 5.86 15.94 7.48
C THR A 180 6.96 15.77 8.51
N ILE A 181 8.11 16.40 8.29
CA ILE A 181 9.24 16.34 9.23
C ILE A 181 9.62 17.76 9.64
N THR A 182 9.70 17.97 10.94
CA THR A 182 10.21 19.23 11.52
C THR A 182 11.41 18.94 12.42
N THR A 183 12.28 19.92 12.57
CA THR A 183 13.43 19.90 13.49
C THR A 183 13.48 21.19 14.29
N VAL A 184 14.05 21.13 15.48
CA VAL A 184 14.30 22.32 16.31
C VAL A 184 15.81 22.58 16.34
N ILE A 185 16.21 23.78 15.90
CA ILE A 185 17.62 24.22 15.90
C ILE A 185 17.72 25.48 16.75
N THR A 186 18.77 25.57 17.57
CA THR A 186 19.04 26.77 18.35
C THR A 186 19.76 27.82 17.49
N VAL A 187 19.08 28.93 17.23
CA VAL A 187 19.62 30.05 16.48
C VAL A 187 19.77 31.23 17.44
N LEU A 188 21.00 31.75 17.59
CA LEU A 188 21.31 32.86 18.51
C LEU A 188 20.79 32.66 19.95
N GLY A 189 20.86 31.41 20.44
CA GLY A 189 20.42 31.04 21.80
C GLY A 189 18.91 30.81 21.96
N SER A 190 18.10 30.91 20.87
CA SER A 190 16.66 30.69 20.88
C SER A 190 16.30 29.46 20.01
N PRO A 191 15.45 28.51 20.50
CA PRO A 191 14.98 27.40 19.70
C PRO A 191 14.07 27.87 18.57
N GLN A 192 14.34 27.41 17.36
CA GLN A 192 13.55 27.69 16.15
C GLN A 192 13.13 26.37 15.51
N THR A 193 11.86 26.27 15.11
CA THR A 193 11.35 25.10 14.39
C THR A 193 11.51 25.31 12.89
N PHE A 194 12.13 24.34 12.23
CA PHE A 194 12.29 24.32 10.79
C PHE A 194 11.55 23.12 10.18
N THR A 195 10.94 23.31 9.02
CA THR A 195 10.37 22.23 8.24
C THR A 195 11.46 21.58 7.42
N ALA A 196 11.82 20.35 7.79
CA ALA A 196 12.79 19.54 7.09
C ALA A 196 12.20 18.91 5.84
N LEU A 197 10.97 18.38 5.96
CA LEU A 197 10.20 17.83 4.86
C LEU A 197 8.78 18.39 4.97
N ALA A 198 8.38 19.16 3.95
CA ALA A 198 7.00 19.67 3.85
C ALA A 198 6.01 18.53 3.63
N PRO A 199 4.72 18.67 4.01
CA PRO A 199 3.71 17.63 3.82
C PRO A 199 3.70 17.11 2.39
N GLN A 200 4.02 15.83 2.19
CA GLN A 200 4.02 15.19 0.88
C GLN A 200 3.78 13.68 0.97
N ASP A 201 3.22 13.08 -0.10
CA ASP A 201 3.09 11.63 -0.23
C ASP A 201 4.48 11.05 -0.54
N VAL A 202 5.10 10.41 0.44
CA VAL A 202 6.45 9.81 0.29
C VAL A 202 6.40 8.37 -0.21
N LEU A 203 5.24 7.72 -0.14
CA LEU A 203 4.99 6.42 -0.70
C LEU A 203 3.59 6.39 -1.30
N VAL A 204 3.51 5.91 -2.55
CA VAL A 204 2.25 5.61 -3.24
C VAL A 204 2.37 4.22 -3.84
N SER A 205 1.62 3.26 -3.31
CA SER A 205 1.52 1.91 -3.86
C SER A 205 0.17 1.72 -4.54
N THR A 206 0.17 1.41 -5.82
CA THR A 206 -1.03 1.07 -6.60
C THR A 206 -1.01 -0.43 -6.87
N GLN A 207 -2.05 -1.13 -6.42
CA GLN A 207 -2.19 -2.58 -6.53
C GLN A 207 -3.36 -2.89 -7.46
N TYR A 208 -3.17 -3.82 -8.38
CA TYR A 208 -4.18 -4.29 -9.33
C TYR A 208 -4.57 -5.73 -8.97
N LEU A 209 -5.84 -5.91 -8.66
CA LEU A 209 -6.39 -7.21 -8.27
C LEU A 209 -7.28 -7.73 -9.41
N SER A 210 -7.04 -8.96 -9.85
CA SER A 210 -7.91 -9.68 -10.79
C SER A 210 -8.86 -10.59 -10.02
N ASP A 211 -10.10 -10.64 -10.47
CA ASP A 211 -11.15 -11.47 -9.88
C ASP A 211 -10.73 -12.94 -9.81
N GLY A 212 -10.86 -13.53 -8.61
CA GLY A 212 -10.51 -14.93 -8.35
C GLY A 212 -9.00 -15.24 -8.31
N ILE A 213 -8.12 -14.26 -8.56
CA ILE A 213 -6.65 -14.46 -8.56
C ILE A 213 -6.01 -13.73 -7.39
N GLY A 214 -6.46 -12.52 -7.06
CA GLY A 214 -5.79 -11.62 -6.12
C GLY A 214 -4.95 -10.57 -6.81
N VAL A 215 -3.91 -10.06 -6.13
CA VAL A 215 -3.03 -9.03 -6.71
C VAL A 215 -2.20 -9.63 -7.86
N VAL A 216 -2.26 -9.01 -9.02
CA VAL A 216 -1.59 -9.43 -10.25
C VAL A 216 -0.45 -8.50 -10.65
N TYR A 217 -0.50 -7.27 -10.17
CA TYR A 217 0.54 -6.28 -10.40
C TYR A 217 0.50 -5.21 -9.31
N THR A 218 1.67 -4.75 -8.91
CA THR A 218 1.83 -3.63 -7.99
C THR A 218 2.88 -2.67 -8.54
N ASN A 219 2.58 -1.38 -8.48
CA ASN A 219 3.54 -0.31 -8.72
C ASN A 219 3.65 0.53 -7.45
N THR A 220 4.82 0.54 -6.85
CA THR A 220 5.10 1.32 -5.64
C THR A 220 6.16 2.37 -5.95
N VAL A 221 5.77 3.64 -5.81
CA VAL A 221 6.67 4.78 -5.95
C VAL A 221 6.95 5.34 -4.58
N THR A 222 8.24 5.44 -4.24
CA THR A 222 8.72 6.18 -3.08
C THR A 222 9.42 7.44 -3.56
N SER A 223 9.08 8.59 -2.99
CA SER A 223 9.71 9.85 -3.36
C SER A 223 9.71 10.84 -2.21
N TYR A 224 10.73 11.68 -2.15
CA TYR A 224 10.74 12.81 -1.23
C TYR A 224 11.51 13.99 -1.81
N THR A 225 11.20 15.18 -1.28
CA THR A 225 11.95 16.40 -1.50
C THR A 225 12.13 17.11 -0.17
N VAL A 226 13.35 17.34 0.25
CA VAL A 226 13.73 18.09 1.46
C VAL A 226 14.35 19.42 1.09
N SER A 227 14.44 20.34 2.06
CA SER A 227 15.15 21.59 1.83
C SER A 227 16.66 21.36 1.66
N ASN A 228 17.33 22.18 0.87
CA ASN A 228 18.79 22.12 0.66
C ASN A 228 19.57 22.15 1.99
N PHE A 229 19.13 22.96 2.95
CA PHE A 229 19.73 22.99 4.29
C PHE A 229 19.69 21.61 4.95
N VAL A 230 18.52 20.95 4.94
CA VAL A 230 18.35 19.63 5.56
C VAL A 230 19.14 18.55 4.81
N ALA A 231 19.14 18.60 3.48
CA ALA A 231 19.91 17.68 2.64
C ALA A 231 21.39 17.69 3.02
N ASN A 232 21.97 18.88 3.18
CA ASN A 232 23.37 19.07 3.56
C ASN A 232 23.65 18.58 5.00
N GLU A 233 22.79 18.91 5.96
CA GLU A 233 23.00 18.53 7.36
C GLU A 233 22.83 17.03 7.61
N LEU A 234 21.85 16.40 6.96
CA LEU A 234 21.61 14.96 7.06
C LEU A 234 22.47 14.13 6.09
N GLN A 235 23.19 14.76 5.16
CA GLN A 235 24.00 14.12 4.10
C GLN A 235 23.16 13.17 3.23
N ILE A 236 21.95 13.60 2.89
CA ILE A 236 21.03 12.90 1.99
C ILE A 236 20.80 13.72 0.72
N PRO A 237 20.37 13.11 -0.39
CA PRO A 237 19.95 13.86 -1.58
C PRO A 237 18.81 14.82 -1.28
N GLU A 238 18.75 15.99 -1.93
CA GLU A 238 17.61 16.93 -1.82
C GLU A 238 16.30 16.30 -2.27
N SER A 239 16.36 15.38 -3.21
CA SER A 239 15.22 14.59 -3.66
C SER A 239 15.65 13.19 -4.06
N ASN A 240 14.75 12.25 -3.88
CA ASN A 240 14.92 10.90 -4.37
C ASN A 240 13.58 10.37 -4.86
N THR A 241 13.62 9.59 -5.94
CA THR A 241 12.43 8.87 -6.44
C THR A 241 12.87 7.47 -6.85
N GLN A 242 12.15 6.49 -6.38
CA GLN A 242 12.36 5.09 -6.72
C GLN A 242 11.03 4.44 -7.05
N THR A 243 11.06 3.52 -7.99
CA THR A 243 9.92 2.71 -8.38
C THR A 243 10.26 1.25 -8.15
N GLN A 244 9.33 0.52 -7.57
CA GLN A 244 9.36 -0.92 -7.43
C GLN A 244 8.10 -1.48 -8.06
N GLU A 245 8.26 -2.50 -8.89
CA GLU A 245 7.16 -3.20 -9.54
C GLU A 245 7.14 -4.66 -9.09
N GLU A 246 5.95 -5.20 -8.84
CA GLU A 246 5.75 -6.61 -8.49
C GLU A 246 4.82 -7.21 -9.53
N PHE A 247 5.31 -8.19 -10.29
CA PHE A 247 4.59 -8.89 -11.35
C PHE A 247 4.22 -10.28 -10.89
N LEU A 248 2.93 -10.63 -10.95
CA LEU A 248 2.51 -12.00 -10.71
C LEU A 248 3.11 -12.92 -11.78
N ASP A 249 3.91 -13.90 -11.34
CA ASP A 249 4.50 -14.93 -12.20
C ASP A 249 3.68 -16.22 -12.17
N ASN A 250 3.38 -16.73 -10.97
CA ASN A 250 2.62 -17.97 -10.84
C ASN A 250 1.73 -17.93 -9.59
N TYR A 251 0.63 -18.69 -9.60
CA TYR A 251 -0.27 -18.82 -8.46
C TYR A 251 -0.99 -20.16 -8.42
N ILE A 252 -1.41 -20.54 -7.22
CA ILE A 252 -2.34 -21.66 -6.96
C ILE A 252 -3.44 -21.13 -6.04
N ILE A 253 -4.69 -21.31 -6.43
CA ILE A 253 -5.86 -20.97 -5.62
C ILE A 253 -6.54 -22.26 -5.20
N ASN A 254 -6.74 -22.43 -3.89
CA ASN A 254 -7.40 -23.60 -3.29
C ASN A 254 -8.86 -23.31 -2.98
#